data_43062d28e73bbf2871666512b716d4a2
#
_entry.id   43062d28e73bbf2871666512b716d4a2
#
_cell.length_a   1.000
_cell.length_b   1.000
_cell.length_c   1.000
_cell.angle_alpha   90.00
_cell.angle_beta   90.00
_cell.angle_gamma   90.00
#
_symmetry.space_group_name_H-M   'P 1'
#
loop_
_entity.id
_entity.type
_entity.pdbx_description
1 polymer ?
#
loop_
_entity_poly.entity_id
_entity_poly.type
_entity_poly.pdbx_seq_one_letter_code
_entity_poly.pdbx_strand_id
1 'polypeptide(L)'
;MKKIQLLILLFIVGIAVGFAISESDAIQQKAPTFEDAIAIIKKYEGLSGPSHWPFVGYGHKVMPGEKFSRSKKLSEAEADALARADYAKLCAKYREYGVDSLLLAALAYNCGPGVVAKSSVLSKLKAGNRDIETSYIAHSRYKGKQLSQLKRRRQEELATLFVKDPSSLNYAENVPEENADEILEEEVTEITNLSYPENPEEKKDSVKNTAQN
;
A
#
# COMPACT_ATOMS: atom_id res chain seq x y z
N MET A 1 -8.45 58.34 37.73
CA MET A 1 -8.54 58.19 36.24
C MET A 1 -7.33 57.47 35.62
N LYS A 2 -6.09 57.81 35.95
CA LYS A 2 -4.87 57.21 35.36
C LYS A 2 -4.72 55.69 35.58
N LYS A 3 -5.18 55.13 36.75
CA LYS A 3 -5.08 53.69 37.07
C LYS A 3 -6.09 52.85 36.28
N ILE A 4 -7.27 53.39 35.95
CA ILE A 4 -8.29 52.70 35.17
C ILE A 4 -7.86 52.62 33.71
N GLN A 5 -7.23 53.68 33.16
CA GLN A 5 -6.71 53.64 31.80
C GLN A 5 -5.56 52.63 31.60
N LEU A 6 -4.70 52.45 32.61
CA LEU A 6 -3.63 51.45 32.56
C LEU A 6 -4.16 50.02 32.61
N LEU A 7 -5.23 49.76 33.38
CA LEU A 7 -5.87 48.46 33.44
C LEU A 7 -6.57 48.09 32.12
N ILE A 8 -7.21 49.04 31.46
CA ILE A 8 -7.84 48.84 30.15
C ILE A 8 -6.79 48.56 29.04
N LEU A 9 -5.64 49.29 29.11
CA LEU A 9 -4.54 49.07 28.18
C LEU A 9 -3.92 47.68 28.29
N LEU A 10 -3.74 47.18 29.52
CA LEU A 10 -3.22 45.84 29.82
C LEU A 10 -4.22 44.74 29.37
N PHE A 11 -5.54 45.00 29.48
CA PHE A 11 -6.57 44.08 29.04
C PHE A 11 -6.63 43.98 27.52
N ILE A 12 -6.46 45.10 26.76
CA ILE A 12 -6.43 45.13 25.31
C ILE A 12 -5.18 44.44 24.78
N VAL A 13 -4.01 44.63 25.40
CA VAL A 13 -2.78 43.95 25.00
C VAL A 13 -2.84 42.47 25.32
N GLY A 14 -3.47 42.04 26.42
CA GLY A 14 -3.67 40.62 26.74
C GLY A 14 -4.60 39.90 25.77
N ILE A 15 -5.63 40.59 25.26
CA ILE A 15 -6.53 40.03 24.25
C ILE A 15 -5.84 39.93 22.86
N ALA A 16 -4.99 40.92 22.53
CA ALA A 16 -4.27 40.90 21.24
C ALA A 16 -3.17 39.80 21.19
N VAL A 17 -2.57 39.43 22.32
CA VAL A 17 -1.60 38.33 22.39
C VAL A 17 -2.29 36.96 22.41
N GLY A 18 -3.51 36.87 22.95
CA GLY A 18 -4.29 35.62 22.99
C GLY A 18 -4.88 35.20 21.64
N PHE A 19 -4.98 36.10 20.65
CA PHE A 19 -5.53 35.80 19.32
C PHE A 19 -4.46 35.44 18.26
N ALA A 20 -3.18 35.54 18.61
CA ALA A 20 -2.06 35.24 17.69
C ALA A 20 -1.50 33.80 17.81
N ILE A 21 -2.13 32.91 18.62
CA ILE A 21 -1.68 31.53 18.80
C ILE A 21 -2.82 30.57 18.38
N SER A 22 -3.29 30.69 17.17
CA SER A 22 -4.32 29.74 16.69
C SER A 22 -4.39 29.61 15.18
N GLU A 23 -3.29 29.67 14.46
CA GLU A 23 -3.38 29.46 12.99
C GLU A 23 -2.20 28.73 12.35
N SER A 24 -1.40 27.94 13.05
CA SER A 24 -0.31 27.22 12.38
C SER A 24 -0.01 25.78 12.81
N ASP A 25 -0.87 25.15 13.59
CA ASP A 25 -0.74 23.71 13.81
C ASP A 25 -1.83 22.90 13.06
N ALA A 26 -2.07 23.22 11.81
CA ALA A 26 -2.56 22.23 10.87
C ALA A 26 -1.41 21.20 10.77
N ILE A 27 -1.51 20.09 11.50
CA ILE A 27 -0.57 18.97 11.38
C ILE A 27 -0.54 18.62 9.88
N GLN A 28 0.53 19.06 9.22
CA GLN A 28 0.73 18.80 7.79
C GLN A 28 0.86 17.29 7.64
N GLN A 29 -0.16 16.66 7.10
CA GLN A 29 -0.13 15.21 6.88
C GLN A 29 0.98 14.92 5.86
N LYS A 30 1.97 14.11 6.27
CA LYS A 30 3.00 13.61 5.35
C LYS A 30 2.32 12.84 4.21
N ALA A 31 2.71 13.11 2.99
CA ALA A 31 2.24 12.33 1.84
C ALA A 31 2.62 10.84 2.02
N PRO A 32 1.68 9.91 1.76
CA PRO A 32 1.97 8.48 1.81
C PRO A 32 2.99 8.10 0.74
N THR A 33 3.88 7.16 1.07
CA THR A 33 4.92 6.68 0.16
C THR A 33 4.71 5.22 -0.22
N PHE A 34 5.35 4.80 -1.30
CA PHE A 34 5.43 3.40 -1.72
C PHE A 34 6.02 2.52 -0.61
N GLU A 35 7.07 3.03 0.08
CA GLU A 35 7.73 2.33 1.18
C GLU A 35 6.82 2.11 2.39
N ASP A 36 5.97 3.07 2.72
CA ASP A 36 4.99 2.94 3.80
C ASP A 36 4.03 1.77 3.50
N ALA A 37 3.62 1.62 2.25
CA ALA A 37 2.74 0.52 1.84
C ALA A 37 3.46 -0.84 1.85
N ILE A 38 4.70 -0.91 1.35
CA ILE A 38 5.53 -2.13 1.39
C ILE A 38 5.75 -2.60 2.82
N ALA A 39 6.03 -1.68 3.75
CA ALA A 39 6.19 -2.01 5.17
C ALA A 39 4.92 -2.66 5.75
N ILE A 40 3.74 -2.12 5.43
CA ILE A 40 2.45 -2.69 5.86
C ILE A 40 2.24 -4.08 5.23
N ILE A 41 2.50 -4.24 3.93
CA ILE A 41 2.37 -5.53 3.23
C ILE A 41 3.24 -6.58 3.91
N LYS A 42 4.53 -6.33 4.09
CA LYS A 42 5.48 -7.26 4.73
C LYS A 42 5.05 -7.63 6.14
N LYS A 43 4.57 -6.66 6.93
CA LYS A 43 4.09 -6.86 8.29
C LYS A 43 2.91 -7.82 8.37
N TYR A 44 1.95 -7.71 7.46
CA TYR A 44 0.70 -8.46 7.55
C TYR A 44 0.71 -9.77 6.76
N GLU A 45 1.44 -9.86 5.65
CA GLU A 45 1.55 -11.11 4.89
C GLU A 45 2.56 -12.08 5.54
N GLY A 46 3.67 -11.57 6.08
CA GLY A 46 4.76 -12.40 6.56
C GLY A 46 5.45 -13.18 5.44
N LEU A 47 6.61 -13.74 5.71
CA LEU A 47 7.37 -14.49 4.72
C LEU A 47 6.86 -15.92 4.60
N SER A 48 6.28 -16.26 3.45
CA SER A 48 5.70 -17.57 3.15
C SER A 48 6.76 -18.68 3.10
N GLY A 49 6.46 -19.81 3.71
CA GLY A 49 7.25 -21.04 3.61
C GLY A 49 6.60 -22.05 2.65
N PRO A 50 7.24 -23.22 2.46
CA PRO A 50 6.76 -24.28 1.54
C PRO A 50 5.33 -24.76 1.79
N SER A 51 4.84 -24.68 3.05
CA SER A 51 3.46 -25.04 3.42
C SER A 51 2.40 -24.09 2.86
N HIS A 52 2.78 -22.90 2.43
CA HIS A 52 1.85 -21.90 1.88
C HIS A 52 1.66 -22.00 0.37
N TRP A 53 2.29 -23.02 -0.27
CA TRP A 53 2.12 -23.19 -1.71
C TRP A 53 0.64 -23.17 -2.15
N PRO A 54 0.27 -22.43 -3.22
CA PRO A 54 1.11 -21.79 -4.23
C PRO A 54 1.52 -20.32 -3.93
N PHE A 55 1.54 -19.93 -2.67
CA PHE A 55 1.97 -18.59 -2.28
C PHE A 55 3.44 -18.60 -1.85
N VAL A 56 4.24 -17.65 -2.37
CA VAL A 56 5.66 -17.48 -2.07
C VAL A 56 5.95 -16.04 -1.65
N GLY A 57 7.11 -15.81 -1.04
CA GLY A 57 7.51 -14.48 -0.59
C GLY A 57 6.50 -13.86 0.36
N TYR A 58 6.13 -12.62 0.13
CA TYR A 58 5.11 -11.89 0.89
C TYR A 58 3.73 -11.99 0.22
N GLY A 59 3.28 -13.20 -0.09
CA GLY A 59 1.93 -13.46 -0.59
C GLY A 59 1.77 -13.50 -2.11
N HIS A 60 2.87 -13.50 -2.88
CA HIS A 60 2.81 -13.70 -4.33
C HIS A 60 2.22 -15.07 -4.65
N LYS A 61 1.14 -15.09 -5.44
CA LYS A 61 0.54 -16.33 -5.94
C LYS A 61 1.22 -16.75 -7.24
N VAL A 62 1.92 -17.87 -7.21
CA VAL A 62 2.61 -18.41 -8.38
C VAL A 62 1.62 -18.65 -9.52
N MET A 63 1.92 -18.09 -10.68
CA MET A 63 1.11 -18.17 -11.88
C MET A 63 1.68 -19.21 -12.86
N PRO A 64 0.86 -19.75 -13.76
CA PRO A 64 1.34 -20.68 -14.81
C PRO A 64 2.48 -20.05 -15.62
N GLY A 65 3.58 -20.77 -15.75
CA GLY A 65 4.77 -20.32 -16.47
C GLY A 65 5.87 -19.71 -15.60
N GLU A 66 5.57 -19.39 -14.34
CA GLU A 66 6.59 -18.92 -13.38
C GLU A 66 7.41 -20.08 -12.83
N LYS A 67 8.72 -19.87 -12.68
CA LYS A 67 9.68 -20.91 -12.28
C LYS A 67 9.97 -20.89 -10.77
N PHE A 68 8.91 -20.97 -9.94
CA PHE A 68 9.10 -21.12 -8.50
C PHE A 68 9.05 -22.58 -8.08
N SER A 69 9.88 -22.98 -7.11
CA SER A 69 9.88 -24.32 -6.55
C SER A 69 9.07 -24.36 -5.26
N ARG A 70 8.19 -25.36 -5.13
CA ARG A 70 7.42 -25.62 -3.91
C ARG A 70 8.31 -25.88 -2.68
N SER A 71 9.49 -26.45 -2.89
CA SER A 71 10.40 -26.82 -1.79
C SER A 71 11.31 -25.68 -1.35
N LYS A 72 11.51 -24.66 -2.20
CA LYS A 72 12.43 -23.54 -1.92
C LYS A 72 11.66 -22.38 -1.25
N LYS A 73 12.11 -21.97 -0.06
CA LYS A 73 11.72 -20.71 0.54
C LYS A 73 12.56 -19.59 -0.08
N LEU A 74 11.93 -18.48 -0.46
CA LEU A 74 12.65 -17.29 -0.93
C LEU A 74 13.41 -16.65 0.24
N SER A 75 14.56 -16.06 -0.05
CA SER A 75 15.23 -15.13 0.87
C SER A 75 14.37 -13.88 1.07
N GLU A 76 14.67 -13.10 2.12
CA GLU A 76 13.96 -11.85 2.37
C GLU A 76 14.14 -10.85 1.22
N ALA A 77 15.33 -10.78 0.62
CA ALA A 77 15.61 -9.91 -0.51
C ALA A 77 14.81 -10.31 -1.77
N GLU A 78 14.80 -11.62 -2.12
CA GLU A 78 14.00 -12.13 -3.25
C GLU A 78 12.52 -11.88 -3.03
N ALA A 79 12.02 -12.09 -1.80
CA ALA A 79 10.62 -11.87 -1.44
C ALA A 79 10.24 -10.40 -1.45
N ASP A 80 11.13 -9.51 -1.00
CA ASP A 80 10.93 -8.06 -1.02
C ASP A 80 10.84 -7.55 -2.45
N ALA A 81 11.79 -7.93 -3.31
CA ALA A 81 11.80 -7.56 -4.72
C ALA A 81 10.50 -8.01 -5.43
N LEU A 82 10.06 -9.24 -5.16
CA LEU A 82 8.82 -9.78 -5.73
C LEU A 82 7.57 -9.01 -5.24
N ALA A 83 7.50 -8.69 -3.94
CA ALA A 83 6.39 -7.92 -3.38
C ALA A 83 6.32 -6.50 -3.97
N ARG A 84 7.48 -5.85 -4.15
CA ARG A 84 7.59 -4.54 -4.80
C ARG A 84 7.09 -4.57 -6.24
N ALA A 85 7.53 -5.56 -7.02
CA ALA A 85 7.09 -5.73 -8.40
C ALA A 85 5.57 -5.94 -8.50
N ASP A 86 4.99 -6.79 -7.64
CA ASP A 86 3.55 -7.02 -7.62
C ASP A 86 2.77 -5.77 -7.19
N TYR A 87 3.26 -5.07 -6.16
CA TYR A 87 2.63 -3.84 -5.69
C TYR A 87 2.72 -2.71 -6.70
N ALA A 88 3.86 -2.56 -7.40
CA ALA A 88 4.03 -1.57 -8.48
C ALA A 88 3.03 -1.78 -9.61
N LYS A 89 2.79 -3.03 -10.04
CA LYS A 89 1.74 -3.37 -11.02
C LYS A 89 0.35 -2.92 -10.56
N LEU A 90 0.06 -3.04 -9.27
CA LEU A 90 -1.21 -2.58 -8.70
C LEU A 90 -1.27 -1.05 -8.63
N CYS A 91 -0.18 -0.37 -8.25
CA CYS A 91 -0.10 1.09 -8.28
C CYS A 91 -0.33 1.63 -9.69
N ALA A 92 0.30 1.05 -10.71
CA ALA A 92 0.09 1.40 -12.11
C ALA A 92 -1.38 1.23 -12.53
N LYS A 93 -2.05 0.15 -12.08
CA LYS A 93 -3.48 -0.08 -12.31
C LYS A 93 -4.38 1.00 -11.73
N TYR A 94 -4.01 1.59 -10.59
CA TYR A 94 -4.80 2.61 -9.90
C TYR A 94 -4.23 4.02 -10.06
N ARG A 95 -3.29 4.25 -10.99
CA ARG A 95 -2.63 5.54 -11.22
C ARG A 95 -3.62 6.69 -11.42
N GLU A 96 -4.73 6.45 -12.10
CA GLU A 96 -5.78 7.45 -12.35
C GLU A 96 -6.41 8.05 -11.08
N TYR A 97 -6.24 7.39 -9.92
CA TYR A 97 -6.78 7.85 -8.64
C TYR A 97 -5.81 8.74 -7.84
N GLY A 98 -4.68 9.13 -8.43
CA GLY A 98 -3.73 10.07 -7.82
C GLY A 98 -3.31 9.63 -6.42
N VAL A 99 -3.51 10.50 -5.42
CA VAL A 99 -3.11 10.24 -4.02
C VAL A 99 -3.72 8.97 -3.42
N ASP A 100 -4.82 8.46 -3.96
CA ASP A 100 -5.50 7.26 -3.48
C ASP A 100 -4.95 5.98 -4.11
N SER A 101 -4.05 6.09 -5.09
CA SER A 101 -3.50 4.95 -5.83
C SER A 101 -2.82 3.94 -4.89
N LEU A 102 -2.01 4.40 -3.94
CA LEU A 102 -1.32 3.54 -2.97
C LEU A 102 -2.31 2.80 -2.06
N LEU A 103 -3.34 3.50 -1.56
CA LEU A 103 -4.36 2.90 -0.71
C LEU A 103 -5.15 1.81 -1.46
N LEU A 104 -5.58 2.10 -2.69
CA LEU A 104 -6.32 1.16 -3.53
C LEU A 104 -5.47 -0.05 -3.93
N ALA A 105 -4.19 0.17 -4.23
CA ALA A 105 -3.23 -0.90 -4.51
C ALA A 105 -3.01 -1.80 -3.28
N ALA A 106 -2.86 -1.23 -2.07
CA ALA A 106 -2.71 -2.00 -0.84
C ALA A 106 -3.95 -2.86 -0.53
N LEU A 107 -5.16 -2.32 -0.75
CA LEU A 107 -6.40 -3.09 -0.65
C LEU A 107 -6.43 -4.23 -1.69
N ALA A 108 -6.04 -3.94 -2.93
CA ALA A 108 -6.02 -4.91 -4.01
C ALA A 108 -4.97 -6.01 -3.81
N TYR A 109 -3.84 -5.69 -3.21
CA TYR A 109 -2.80 -6.67 -2.87
C TYR A 109 -3.36 -7.79 -1.97
N ASN A 110 -4.18 -7.42 -1.00
CA ASN A 110 -4.77 -8.39 -0.07
C ASN A 110 -6.08 -9.03 -0.58
N CYS A 111 -6.99 -8.25 -1.17
CA CYS A 111 -8.33 -8.71 -1.55
C CYS A 111 -8.45 -9.10 -3.02
N GLY A 112 -7.48 -8.74 -3.84
CA GLY A 112 -7.51 -8.85 -5.29
C GLY A 112 -8.19 -7.64 -5.97
N PRO A 113 -7.70 -7.25 -7.17
CA PRO A 113 -8.21 -6.09 -7.91
C PRO A 113 -9.68 -6.22 -8.33
N GLY A 114 -10.17 -7.43 -8.54
CA GLY A 114 -11.57 -7.70 -8.86
C GLY A 114 -12.54 -7.36 -7.73
N VAL A 115 -12.11 -7.49 -6.45
CA VAL A 115 -12.88 -7.08 -5.28
C VAL A 115 -12.91 -5.57 -5.17
N VAL A 116 -11.77 -4.91 -5.36
CA VAL A 116 -11.67 -3.44 -5.32
C VAL A 116 -12.53 -2.80 -6.40
N ALA A 117 -12.53 -3.35 -7.62
CA ALA A 117 -13.33 -2.83 -8.73
C ALA A 117 -14.84 -2.79 -8.45
N LYS A 118 -15.34 -3.67 -7.57
CA LYS A 118 -16.76 -3.76 -7.18
C LYS A 118 -17.03 -3.12 -5.81
N SER A 119 -16.03 -2.51 -5.18
CA SER A 119 -16.16 -2.00 -3.82
C SER A 119 -16.84 -0.64 -3.76
N SER A 120 -17.54 -0.37 -2.67
CA SER A 120 -18.05 0.96 -2.35
C SER A 120 -16.93 1.96 -2.06
N VAL A 121 -15.73 1.50 -1.68
CA VAL A 121 -14.54 2.35 -1.54
C VAL A 121 -14.23 3.02 -2.86
N LEU A 122 -14.06 2.24 -3.94
CA LEU A 122 -13.74 2.77 -5.25
C LEU A 122 -14.84 3.69 -5.79
N SER A 123 -16.11 3.29 -5.61
CA SER A 123 -17.25 4.11 -6.05
C SER A 123 -17.30 5.46 -5.33
N LYS A 124 -17.03 5.50 -4.02
CA LYS A 124 -16.98 6.73 -3.24
C LYS A 124 -15.84 7.63 -3.70
N LEU A 125 -14.62 7.10 -3.85
CA LEU A 125 -13.46 7.87 -4.30
C LEU A 125 -13.66 8.44 -5.71
N LYS A 126 -14.24 7.67 -6.64
CA LYS A 126 -14.65 8.16 -7.96
C LYS A 126 -15.62 9.34 -7.91
N ALA A 127 -16.50 9.35 -6.92
CA ALA A 127 -17.46 10.43 -6.70
C ALA A 127 -16.89 11.62 -5.89
N GLY A 128 -15.58 11.63 -5.58
CA GLY A 128 -14.95 12.63 -4.72
C GLY A 128 -15.34 12.55 -3.24
N ASN A 129 -16.03 11.48 -2.85
CA ASN A 129 -16.46 11.29 -1.47
C ASN A 129 -15.32 10.66 -0.64
N ARG A 130 -14.80 11.44 0.31
CA ARG A 130 -13.69 11.03 1.20
C ARG A 130 -14.15 10.25 2.44
N ASP A 131 -15.47 10.06 2.68
CA ASP A 131 -15.99 9.23 3.78
C ASP A 131 -15.95 7.74 3.39
N ILE A 132 -14.77 7.15 3.38
CA ILE A 132 -14.53 5.76 2.98
C ILE A 132 -14.25 4.82 4.14
N GLU A 133 -14.02 5.32 5.35
CA GLU A 133 -13.50 4.54 6.48
C GLU A 133 -14.32 3.28 6.76
N THR A 134 -15.64 3.42 6.95
CA THR A 134 -16.53 2.28 7.20
C THR A 134 -16.50 1.28 6.05
N SER A 135 -16.48 1.77 4.80
CA SER A 135 -16.45 0.93 3.60
C SER A 135 -15.12 0.18 3.48
N TYR A 136 -14.01 0.84 3.83
CA TYR A 136 -12.67 0.26 3.78
C TYR A 136 -12.50 -0.81 4.86
N ILE A 137 -12.92 -0.53 6.10
CA ILE A 137 -12.86 -1.48 7.23
C ILE A 137 -13.78 -2.69 6.97
N ALA A 138 -14.85 -2.56 6.20
CA ALA A 138 -15.69 -3.70 5.83
C ALA A 138 -14.93 -4.82 5.11
N HIS A 139 -13.79 -4.51 4.42
CA HIS A 139 -12.89 -5.48 3.82
C HIS A 139 -12.03 -6.26 4.85
N SER A 140 -12.40 -6.24 6.11
CA SER A 140 -11.82 -7.08 7.19
C SER A 140 -12.64 -8.33 7.48
N ARG A 141 -13.61 -8.69 6.63
CA ARG A 141 -14.47 -9.87 6.83
C ARG A 141 -14.05 -11.03 5.93
N TYR A 142 -14.08 -12.23 6.51
CA TYR A 142 -13.93 -13.49 5.77
C TYR A 142 -15.07 -14.43 6.14
N LYS A 143 -15.80 -14.95 5.15
CA LYS A 143 -17.00 -15.79 5.34
C LYS A 143 -18.00 -15.18 6.33
N GLY A 144 -18.25 -13.86 6.22
CA GLY A 144 -19.20 -13.11 7.04
C GLY A 144 -18.69 -12.72 8.44
N LYS A 145 -17.58 -13.29 8.91
CA LYS A 145 -16.99 -12.98 10.22
C LYS A 145 -15.89 -11.92 10.08
N GLN A 146 -15.90 -10.91 10.95
CA GLN A 146 -14.82 -9.94 11.01
C GLN A 146 -13.60 -10.57 11.69
N LEU A 147 -12.43 -10.46 11.03
CA LEU A 147 -11.16 -10.91 11.57
C LEU A 147 -10.40 -9.73 12.16
N SER A 148 -10.03 -9.84 13.44
CA SER A 148 -9.38 -8.75 14.18
C SER A 148 -8.04 -8.32 13.56
N GLN A 149 -7.28 -9.26 13.00
CA GLN A 149 -6.02 -8.98 12.31
C GLN A 149 -6.26 -8.17 11.02
N LEU A 150 -7.25 -8.58 10.20
CA LEU A 150 -7.61 -7.82 9.00
C LEU A 150 -8.18 -6.44 9.33
N LYS A 151 -8.95 -6.31 10.42
CA LYS A 151 -9.43 -5.01 10.87
C LYS A 151 -8.27 -4.09 11.22
N ARG A 152 -7.29 -4.56 12.00
CA ARG A 152 -6.08 -3.79 12.33
C ARG A 152 -5.32 -3.39 11.09
N ARG A 153 -5.15 -4.29 10.11
CA ARG A 153 -4.53 -3.97 8.81
C ARG A 153 -5.26 -2.85 8.10
N ARG A 154 -6.60 -2.92 7.97
CA ARG A 154 -7.40 -1.85 7.32
C ARG A 154 -7.27 -0.51 8.03
N GLN A 155 -7.24 -0.51 9.37
CA GLN A 155 -7.04 0.70 10.17
C GLN A 155 -5.65 1.31 9.95
N GLU A 156 -4.61 0.48 9.90
CA GLU A 156 -3.24 0.94 9.65
C GLU A 156 -3.08 1.46 8.21
N GLU A 157 -3.61 0.77 7.22
CA GLU A 157 -3.62 1.22 5.82
C GLU A 157 -4.32 2.58 5.67
N LEU A 158 -5.48 2.77 6.31
CA LEU A 158 -6.17 4.07 6.33
C LEU A 158 -5.34 5.15 7.02
N ALA A 159 -4.79 4.86 8.20
CA ALA A 159 -4.01 5.84 8.96
C ALA A 159 -2.73 6.29 8.23
N THR A 160 -2.12 5.39 7.45
CA THR A 160 -0.83 5.63 6.80
C THR A 160 -0.97 6.08 5.34
N LEU A 161 -1.92 5.50 4.60
CA LEU A 161 -2.00 5.66 3.14
C LEU A 161 -3.18 6.53 2.68
N PHE A 162 -4.16 6.82 3.54
CA PHE A 162 -5.31 7.62 3.16
C PHE A 162 -5.11 9.10 3.48
N VAL A 163 -5.20 9.93 2.47
CA VAL A 163 -5.19 11.39 2.63
C VAL A 163 -6.63 11.88 2.67
N LYS A 164 -7.10 12.27 3.84
CA LYS A 164 -8.48 12.71 4.04
C LYS A 164 -8.79 14.01 3.27
N ASP A 165 -7.85 14.94 3.29
CA ASP A 165 -7.93 16.20 2.53
C ASP A 165 -6.72 16.31 1.59
N PRO A 166 -6.85 15.94 0.30
CA PRO A 166 -5.78 16.07 -0.67
C PRO A 166 -5.26 17.49 -0.87
N SER A 167 -6.07 18.52 -0.58
CA SER A 167 -5.63 19.91 -0.70
C SER A 167 -4.62 20.32 0.37
N SER A 168 -4.52 19.55 1.46
CA SER A 168 -3.55 19.78 2.52
C SER A 168 -2.12 19.30 2.16
N LEU A 169 -1.96 18.56 1.05
CA LEU A 169 -0.66 18.11 0.57
C LEU A 169 -0.01 19.19 -0.29
N ASN A 170 1.15 19.68 0.14
CA ASN A 170 1.99 20.50 -0.73
C ASN A 170 2.66 19.61 -1.78
N TYR A 171 2.06 19.51 -2.96
CA TYR A 171 2.61 18.76 -4.11
C TYR A 171 3.92 19.36 -4.67
N ALA A 172 4.34 20.54 -4.18
CA ALA A 172 5.45 21.29 -4.78
C ALA A 172 6.86 20.74 -4.51
N GLU A 173 7.04 19.77 -3.60
CA GLU A 173 8.40 19.37 -3.18
C GLU A 173 8.78 17.91 -3.40
N ASN A 174 7.88 16.99 -3.79
CA ASN A 174 8.20 15.57 -3.73
C ASN A 174 7.69 14.71 -4.90
N VAL A 175 7.59 15.21 -6.10
CA VAL A 175 7.43 14.38 -7.29
C VAL A 175 8.70 14.49 -8.12
N PRO A 176 9.55 13.46 -8.16
CA PRO A 176 10.48 13.29 -9.26
C PRO A 176 9.64 12.95 -10.50
N GLU A 177 9.28 13.98 -11.28
CA GLU A 177 8.41 13.82 -12.48
C GLU A 177 9.09 13.00 -13.59
N GLU A 178 10.39 12.73 -13.50
CA GLU A 178 11.16 12.27 -14.66
C GLU A 178 11.65 10.81 -14.60
N ASN A 179 11.58 10.13 -13.43
CA ASN A 179 12.22 8.80 -13.31
C ASN A 179 11.36 7.67 -12.73
N ALA A 180 10.12 7.91 -12.30
CA ALA A 180 9.33 6.86 -11.66
C ALA A 180 8.94 5.73 -12.64
N ASP A 181 8.68 6.06 -13.89
CA ASP A 181 8.28 5.07 -14.90
C ASP A 181 9.51 4.29 -15.42
N GLU A 182 10.66 4.96 -15.56
CA GLU A 182 11.92 4.36 -16.04
C GLU A 182 12.54 3.44 -14.99
N ILE A 183 12.54 3.85 -13.72
CA ILE A 183 13.03 3.02 -12.59
C ILE A 183 12.15 1.77 -12.40
N LEU A 184 10.82 1.91 -12.52
CA LEU A 184 9.91 0.77 -12.38
C LEU A 184 10.04 -0.22 -13.54
N GLU A 185 10.28 0.24 -14.77
CA GLU A 185 10.49 -0.64 -15.92
C GLU A 185 11.83 -1.36 -15.86
N GLU A 186 12.90 -0.70 -15.38
CA GLU A 186 14.22 -1.28 -15.26
C GLU A 186 14.28 -2.33 -14.13
N GLU A 187 13.76 -2.04 -12.92
CA GLU A 187 13.66 -3.01 -11.82
C GLU A 187 12.75 -4.19 -12.17
N VAL A 188 11.61 -3.96 -12.80
CA VAL A 188 10.69 -5.04 -13.22
C VAL A 188 11.34 -5.92 -14.29
N THR A 189 12.12 -5.34 -15.20
CA THR A 189 12.81 -6.08 -16.27
C THR A 189 13.97 -6.91 -15.69
N GLU A 190 14.71 -6.39 -14.73
CA GLU A 190 15.80 -7.11 -14.07
C GLU A 190 15.29 -8.29 -13.25
N ILE A 191 14.19 -8.11 -12.50
CA ILE A 191 13.56 -9.16 -11.68
C ILE A 191 12.94 -10.26 -12.57
N THR A 192 12.33 -9.90 -13.69
CA THR A 192 11.76 -10.90 -14.62
C THR A 192 12.82 -11.66 -15.42
N ASN A 193 14.01 -11.08 -15.58
CA ASN A 193 15.17 -11.70 -16.25
C ASN A 193 16.06 -12.52 -15.31
N LEU A 194 15.82 -12.52 -14.00
CA LEU A 194 16.45 -13.47 -13.07
C LEU A 194 15.98 -14.89 -13.46
N SER A 195 16.68 -15.48 -14.43
CA SER A 195 16.51 -16.88 -14.78
C SER A 195 16.98 -17.73 -13.61
N TYR A 196 16.04 -18.25 -12.83
CA TYR A 196 16.35 -19.28 -11.84
C TYR A 196 16.95 -20.49 -12.57
N PRO A 197 18.06 -21.07 -12.10
CA PRO A 197 18.65 -22.23 -12.75
C PRO A 197 17.63 -23.36 -12.83
N GLU A 198 17.49 -23.96 -14.00
CA GLU A 198 16.61 -25.11 -14.21
C GLU A 198 16.92 -26.19 -13.18
N ASN A 199 15.90 -26.65 -12.48
CA ASN A 199 16.03 -27.76 -11.54
C ASN A 199 16.28 -29.06 -12.32
N PRO A 200 17.46 -29.73 -12.20
CA PRO A 200 17.77 -30.92 -12.96
C PRO A 200 16.88 -32.15 -12.62
N GLU A 201 16.05 -32.09 -11.58
CA GLU A 201 15.20 -33.21 -11.17
C GLU A 201 13.85 -33.30 -11.92
N GLU A 202 13.35 -32.21 -12.51
CA GLU A 202 12.08 -32.25 -13.27
C GLU A 202 12.20 -32.95 -14.63
N LYS A 203 13.42 -33.14 -15.16
CA LYS A 203 13.63 -33.89 -16.41
C LYS A 203 13.44 -35.41 -16.28
N LYS A 204 13.40 -35.95 -15.06
CA LYS A 204 13.29 -37.44 -14.89
C LYS A 204 11.86 -37.93 -14.94
N ASP A 205 10.88 -37.11 -14.61
CA ASP A 205 9.46 -37.53 -14.57
C ASP A 205 8.75 -37.40 -15.92
N SER A 206 9.22 -36.52 -16.82
CA SER A 206 8.66 -36.38 -18.16
C SER A 206 9.04 -37.50 -19.14
N VAL A 207 10.17 -38.19 -18.86
CA VAL A 207 10.66 -39.29 -19.75
C VAL A 207 9.99 -40.62 -19.42
N LYS A 208 9.40 -40.81 -18.23
CA LYS A 208 8.73 -42.05 -17.86
C LYS A 208 7.30 -42.19 -18.39
N ASN A 209 6.66 -41.10 -18.79
CA ASN A 209 5.28 -41.14 -19.31
C ASN A 209 5.17 -41.31 -20.84
N THR A 210 6.28 -41.34 -21.58
CA THR A 210 6.26 -41.53 -23.03
C THR A 210 6.59 -42.96 -23.49
N ALA A 211 6.81 -43.88 -22.55
CA ALA A 211 7.18 -45.27 -22.85
C ALA A 211 6.06 -46.31 -22.55
N GLN A 212 4.83 -45.84 -22.32
CA GLN A 212 3.64 -46.71 -22.17
C GLN A 212 2.44 -46.11 -22.94
N ASN A 213 2.53 -46.13 -24.24
CA ASN A 213 1.38 -46.19 -25.18
C ASN A 213 1.85 -46.79 -26.51
#